data_ec21e6baa51dd61cef0fac2a8fb0e30e
#
_entry.id   ec21e6baa51dd61cef0fac2a8fb0e30e
#
_cell.length_a   1.000
_cell.length_b   1.000
_cell.length_c   1.000
_cell.angle_alpha   90.00
_cell.angle_beta   90.00
_cell.angle_gamma   90.00
#
_symmetry.space_group_name_H-M   'P 1'
#
loop_
_entity.id
_entity.type
_entity.pdbx_description
1 polymer ?
#
loop_
_entity_poly.entity_id
_entity_poly.type
_entity_poly.pdbx_seq_one_letter_code
_entity_poly.pdbx_strand_id
1 'polypeptide(L)'
;MRRIVLSLICVFSAAAAFAQPKALGVRLSTEWQVSYEHQTGAGADFLEVDMGYELIGLVNVAGAYNFMIAQPEWTRKGSWGFYAGPAAKIGGAGVGYYIALGAQAGLEYSFDFPLQISLDVRPTIGCAFISGMPSFYAGGAIFGGLPSLSLRYRFGR
;
A
#
# COMPACT_ATOMS: atom_id res chain seq x y z
N MET A 1 -13.23 4.10 25.25
CA MET A 1 -12.00 3.80 24.50
C MET A 1 -11.75 2.29 24.39
N ARG A 2 -11.58 1.53 25.48
CA ARG A 2 -11.34 0.07 25.46
C ARG A 2 -12.37 -0.75 24.65
N ARG A 3 -13.66 -0.40 24.70
CA ARG A 3 -14.72 -1.08 23.93
C ARG A 3 -14.66 -0.78 22.43
N ILE A 4 -14.26 0.43 22.05
CA ILE A 4 -14.09 0.82 20.63
C ILE A 4 -12.90 0.10 20.04
N VAL A 5 -11.80 0.00 20.77
CA VAL A 5 -10.60 -0.74 20.33
C VAL A 5 -10.91 -2.23 20.17
N LEU A 6 -11.65 -2.83 21.13
CA LEU A 6 -12.09 -4.23 21.03
C LEU A 6 -13.03 -4.45 19.84
N SER A 7 -13.98 -3.54 19.59
CA SER A 7 -14.87 -3.64 18.42
C SER A 7 -14.11 -3.51 17.11
N LEU A 8 -13.15 -2.60 17.02
CA LEU A 8 -12.28 -2.48 15.85
C LEU A 8 -11.43 -3.75 15.63
N ILE A 9 -10.84 -4.31 16.68
CA ILE A 9 -10.09 -5.58 16.60
C ILE A 9 -11.01 -6.71 16.14
N CYS A 10 -12.24 -6.83 16.67
CA CYS A 10 -13.20 -7.84 16.23
C CYS A 10 -13.64 -7.67 14.78
N VAL A 11 -13.87 -6.44 14.32
CA VAL A 11 -14.23 -6.15 12.93
C VAL A 11 -13.07 -6.46 12.00
N PHE A 12 -11.83 -6.09 12.36
CA PHE A 12 -10.63 -6.45 11.60
C PHE A 12 -10.38 -7.96 11.59
N SER A 13 -10.58 -8.64 12.72
CA SER A 13 -10.42 -10.10 12.80
C SER A 13 -11.48 -10.83 11.98
N ALA A 14 -12.72 -10.37 11.98
CA ALA A 14 -13.80 -10.91 11.17
C ALA A 14 -13.55 -10.66 9.66
N ALA A 15 -13.14 -9.45 9.28
CA ALA A 15 -12.78 -9.14 7.90
C ALA A 15 -11.60 -10.00 7.42
N ALA A 16 -10.59 -10.22 8.26
CA ALA A 16 -9.47 -11.11 7.96
C ALA A 16 -9.87 -12.59 7.84
N ALA A 17 -10.91 -13.03 8.54
CA ALA A 17 -11.40 -14.41 8.45
C ALA A 17 -12.23 -14.68 7.17
N PHE A 18 -12.85 -13.65 6.60
CA PHE A 18 -13.63 -13.77 5.36
C PHE A 18 -12.84 -13.39 4.09
N ALA A 19 -11.80 -12.58 4.22
CA ALA A 19 -10.88 -12.23 3.14
C ALA A 19 -9.55 -12.93 3.43
N GLN A 20 -9.31 -14.07 2.80
CA GLN A 20 -7.95 -14.64 2.86
C GLN A 20 -6.99 -13.61 2.28
N PRO A 21 -6.07 -13.04 3.07
CA PRO A 21 -5.11 -12.09 2.56
C PRO A 21 -4.27 -12.78 1.48
N LYS A 22 -4.14 -12.17 0.32
CA LYS A 22 -3.29 -12.70 -0.73
C LYS A 22 -1.83 -12.57 -0.35
N ALA A 23 -1.45 -11.42 0.19
CA ALA A 23 -0.10 -11.19 0.72
C ALA A 23 -0.10 -10.17 1.86
N LEU A 24 0.79 -10.38 2.82
CA LEU A 24 1.05 -9.48 3.94
C LEU A 24 2.54 -9.33 4.14
N GLY A 25 3.01 -8.13 4.39
CA GLY A 25 4.42 -7.88 4.60
C GLY A 25 4.75 -6.45 4.95
N VAL A 26 5.91 -6.00 4.49
CA VAL A 26 6.42 -4.67 4.74
C VAL A 26 6.72 -3.96 3.41
N ARG A 27 6.50 -2.66 3.40
CA ARG A 27 6.85 -1.75 2.32
C ARG A 27 7.78 -0.67 2.86
N LEU A 28 8.93 -0.51 2.22
CA LEU A 28 10.02 0.34 2.66
C LEU A 28 10.36 1.36 1.58
N SER A 29 10.39 2.61 1.97
CA SER A 29 10.81 3.76 1.19
C SER A 29 11.30 4.84 2.14
N THR A 30 10.90 6.09 1.94
CA THR A 30 10.91 7.14 2.98
C THR A 30 9.87 6.89 4.08
N GLU A 31 9.13 5.81 3.97
CA GLU A 31 8.09 5.36 4.87
C GLU A 31 8.32 3.89 5.23
N TRP A 32 7.93 3.54 6.44
CA TRP A 32 7.92 2.16 6.93
C TRP A 32 6.48 1.76 7.11
N GLN A 33 6.00 0.86 6.28
CA GLN A 33 4.60 0.48 6.25
C GLN A 33 4.43 -1.02 6.36
N VAL A 34 3.39 -1.46 7.08
CA VAL A 34 2.81 -2.79 6.92
C VAL A 34 1.96 -2.74 5.66
N SER A 35 2.18 -3.67 4.76
CA SER A 35 1.52 -3.75 3.46
C SER A 35 0.68 -5.01 3.36
N TYR A 36 -0.58 -4.81 3.04
CA TYR A 36 -1.56 -5.86 2.79
C TYR A 36 -2.03 -5.80 1.34
N GLU A 37 -2.02 -6.94 0.68
CA GLU A 37 -2.49 -7.08 -0.70
C GLU A 37 -3.62 -8.10 -0.78
N HIS A 38 -4.70 -7.74 -1.46
CA HIS A 38 -5.86 -8.58 -1.68
C HIS A 38 -6.20 -8.65 -3.17
N GLN A 39 -6.23 -9.85 -3.74
CA GLN A 39 -6.64 -10.04 -5.14
C GLN A 39 -8.14 -9.81 -5.29
N THR A 40 -8.52 -9.02 -6.27
CA THR A 40 -9.91 -8.67 -6.56
C THR A 40 -10.42 -9.47 -7.76
N GLY A 41 -11.46 -10.27 -7.56
CA GLY A 41 -12.12 -11.00 -8.64
C GLY A 41 -11.31 -12.18 -9.24
N ALA A 42 -11.64 -12.54 -10.48
CA ALA A 42 -11.03 -13.65 -11.21
C ALA A 42 -9.73 -13.29 -11.94
N GLY A 43 -9.38 -12.02 -11.98
CA GLY A 43 -8.18 -11.50 -12.63
C GLY A 43 -6.96 -11.48 -11.70
N ALA A 44 -5.89 -10.89 -12.19
CA ALA A 44 -4.67 -10.66 -11.43
C ALA A 44 -4.65 -9.29 -10.71
N ASP A 45 -5.71 -8.49 -10.88
CA ASP A 45 -5.85 -7.19 -10.24
C ASP A 45 -5.93 -7.31 -8.72
N PHE A 46 -5.42 -6.32 -8.01
CA PHE A 46 -5.36 -6.36 -6.55
C PHE A 46 -5.56 -5.00 -5.90
N LEU A 47 -6.12 -5.04 -4.72
CA LEU A 47 -6.16 -3.92 -3.78
C LEU A 47 -4.95 -4.02 -2.85
N GLU A 48 -4.21 -2.93 -2.71
CA GLU A 48 -3.14 -2.78 -1.73
C GLU A 48 -3.54 -1.77 -0.67
N VAL A 49 -3.30 -2.09 0.58
CA VAL A 49 -3.51 -1.19 1.72
C VAL A 49 -2.25 -1.20 2.57
N ASP A 50 -1.68 -0.02 2.77
CA ASP A 50 -0.48 0.17 3.55
C ASP A 50 -0.76 1.08 4.75
N MET A 51 -0.17 0.75 5.89
CA MET A 51 -0.27 1.55 7.10
C MET A 51 1.10 1.65 7.75
N GLY A 52 1.51 2.85 8.12
CA GLY A 52 2.80 3.01 8.75
C GLY A 52 3.20 4.42 9.11
N TYR A 53 4.49 4.60 9.13
CA TYR A 53 5.17 5.80 9.60
C TYR A 53 6.03 6.41 8.51
N GLU A 54 5.92 7.72 8.33
CA GLU A 54 6.88 8.51 7.56
C GLU A 54 8.09 8.88 8.43
N LEU A 55 9.26 9.05 7.81
CA LEU A 55 10.49 9.45 8.52
C LEU A 55 10.35 10.76 9.30
N ILE A 56 9.41 11.61 8.92
CA ILE A 56 9.12 12.88 9.62
C ILE A 56 8.14 12.72 10.79
N GLY A 57 7.81 11.49 11.20
CA GLY A 57 6.98 11.22 12.36
C GLY A 57 5.46 11.28 12.12
N LEU A 58 5.01 11.24 10.87
CA LEU A 58 3.59 11.17 10.52
C LEU A 58 3.13 9.72 10.41
N VAL A 59 1.97 9.41 10.96
CA VAL A 59 1.25 8.16 10.70
C VAL A 59 0.48 8.32 9.40
N ASN A 60 0.49 7.29 8.56
CA ASN A 60 -0.30 7.30 7.35
C ASN A 60 -0.99 5.97 7.05
N VAL A 61 -2.02 6.07 6.25
CA VAL A 61 -2.69 4.95 5.59
C VAL A 61 -2.79 5.29 4.10
N ALA A 62 -2.39 4.37 3.26
CA ALA A 62 -2.50 4.48 1.82
C ALA A 62 -3.27 3.29 1.26
N GLY A 63 -4.01 3.50 0.18
CA GLY A 63 -4.68 2.47 -0.57
C GLY A 63 -4.42 2.66 -2.06
N ALA A 64 -4.23 1.57 -2.78
CA ALA A 64 -4.11 1.57 -4.23
C ALA A 64 -4.90 0.42 -4.83
N TYR A 65 -5.61 0.67 -5.92
CA TYR A 65 -6.20 -0.39 -6.73
C TYR A 65 -5.33 -0.57 -7.98
N ASN A 66 -4.68 -1.71 -8.07
CA ASN A 66 -3.69 -2.00 -9.08
C ASN A 66 -4.25 -2.94 -10.15
N PHE A 67 -4.24 -2.49 -11.38
CA PHE A 67 -4.52 -3.29 -12.56
C PHE A 67 -3.26 -4.02 -13.00
N MET A 68 -3.34 -5.32 -13.20
CA MET A 68 -2.24 -6.09 -13.74
C MET A 68 -2.16 -5.88 -15.26
N ILE A 69 -1.16 -5.13 -15.70
CA ILE A 69 -1.00 -4.71 -17.10
C ILE A 69 -0.35 -5.80 -17.93
N ALA A 70 0.66 -6.47 -17.40
CA ALA A 70 1.40 -7.50 -18.10
C ALA A 70 2.03 -8.50 -17.12
N GLN A 71 2.07 -9.76 -17.55
CA GLN A 71 2.73 -10.85 -16.81
C GLN A 71 3.71 -11.58 -17.75
N PRO A 72 4.92 -11.03 -17.97
CA PRO A 72 5.87 -11.63 -18.88
C PRO A 72 6.50 -12.91 -18.30
N GLU A 73 6.66 -13.92 -19.13
CA GLU A 73 7.30 -15.20 -18.79
C GLU A 73 8.84 -15.10 -18.92
N TRP A 74 9.45 -14.19 -18.18
CA TRP A 74 10.92 -13.99 -18.25
C TRP A 74 11.72 -15.08 -17.56
N THR A 75 11.10 -15.80 -16.64
CA THR A 75 11.75 -16.86 -15.87
C THR A 75 10.90 -18.12 -15.89
N ARG A 76 11.56 -19.28 -15.84
CA ARG A 76 10.88 -20.60 -15.78
C ARG A 76 10.22 -20.87 -14.42
N LYS A 77 10.64 -20.17 -13.39
CA LYS A 77 10.16 -20.31 -12.01
C LYS A 77 9.67 -18.95 -11.56
N GLY A 78 8.60 -18.96 -10.76
CA GLY A 78 7.95 -17.74 -10.32
C GLY A 78 7.21 -17.00 -11.44
N SER A 79 6.63 -15.86 -11.11
CA SER A 79 5.88 -15.02 -12.05
C SER A 79 6.22 -13.55 -11.88
N TRP A 80 6.37 -12.85 -13.00
CA TRP A 80 6.55 -11.42 -13.06
C TRP A 80 5.20 -10.74 -13.29
N GLY A 81 5.02 -9.54 -12.73
CA GLY A 81 3.83 -8.75 -12.97
C GLY A 81 4.18 -7.26 -13.03
N PHE A 82 3.69 -6.58 -14.08
CA PHE A 82 3.66 -5.13 -14.15
C PHE A 82 2.27 -4.65 -13.80
N TYR A 83 2.17 -3.71 -12.89
CA TYR A 83 0.90 -3.16 -12.47
C TYR A 83 0.92 -1.64 -12.39
N ALA A 84 -0.24 -1.05 -12.55
CA ALA A 84 -0.47 0.36 -12.27
C ALA A 84 -1.93 0.61 -11.90
N GLY A 85 -2.17 1.69 -11.15
CA GLY A 85 -3.52 2.05 -10.77
C GLY A 85 -3.62 3.33 -9.95
N PRO A 86 -4.84 3.76 -9.64
CA PRO A 86 -5.09 4.90 -8.77
C PRO A 86 -4.71 4.60 -7.33
N ALA A 87 -4.24 5.63 -6.64
CA ALA A 87 -3.88 5.55 -5.23
C ALA A 87 -4.42 6.76 -4.46
N ALA A 88 -4.69 6.54 -3.18
CA ALA A 88 -5.05 7.58 -2.24
C ALA A 88 -4.26 7.40 -0.95
N LYS A 89 -3.99 8.50 -0.26
CA LYS A 89 -3.24 8.49 1.00
C LYS A 89 -3.81 9.53 1.95
N ILE A 90 -3.87 9.17 3.22
CA ILE A 90 -4.21 10.07 4.32
C ILE A 90 -3.19 9.86 5.43
N GLY A 91 -2.79 10.93 6.08
CA GLY A 91 -1.86 10.85 7.20
C GLY A 91 -1.93 12.09 8.08
N GLY A 92 -1.22 12.02 9.20
CA GLY A 92 -1.15 13.16 10.10
C GLY A 92 -0.37 12.89 11.38
N ALA A 93 -0.17 13.95 12.12
CA ALA A 93 0.37 13.99 13.47
C ALA A 93 -0.31 15.11 14.26
N GLY A 94 -0.04 15.22 15.55
CA GLY A 94 -0.77 16.05 16.50
C GLY A 94 -1.09 17.50 16.14
N VAL A 95 -0.44 18.08 15.12
CA VAL A 95 -0.65 19.47 14.68
C VAL A 95 -1.31 19.60 13.31
N GLY A 96 -1.55 18.48 12.60
CA GLY A 96 -2.14 18.54 11.29
C GLY A 96 -2.36 17.17 10.64
N TYR A 97 -3.08 17.20 9.54
CA TYR A 97 -3.35 16.02 8.69
C TYR A 97 -3.24 16.40 7.22
N TYR A 98 -3.11 15.41 6.36
CA TYR A 98 -3.14 15.59 4.92
C TYR A 98 -3.97 14.51 4.23
N ILE A 99 -4.45 14.87 3.05
CA ILE A 99 -5.13 13.96 2.12
C ILE A 99 -4.45 14.11 0.77
N ALA A 100 -4.17 12.99 0.11
CA ALA A 100 -3.54 12.96 -1.19
C ALA A 100 -4.18 11.95 -2.12
N LEU A 101 -4.17 12.25 -3.39
CA LEU A 101 -4.55 11.35 -4.48
C LEU A 101 -3.35 11.19 -5.43
N GLY A 102 -3.28 10.07 -6.10
CA GLY A 102 -2.19 9.80 -7.01
C GLY A 102 -2.35 8.53 -7.81
N ALA A 103 -1.25 8.02 -8.26
CA ALA A 103 -1.17 6.74 -8.96
C ALA A 103 -0.03 5.91 -8.39
N GLN A 104 -0.13 4.61 -8.55
CA GLN A 104 0.93 3.66 -8.27
C GLN A 104 1.29 2.94 -9.55
N ALA A 105 2.57 2.67 -9.76
CA ALA A 105 3.05 1.80 -10.81
C ALA A 105 4.24 1.00 -10.30
N GLY A 106 4.29 -0.27 -10.63
CA GLY A 106 5.31 -1.15 -10.10
C GLY A 106 5.51 -2.43 -10.89
N LEU A 107 6.53 -3.14 -10.44
CA LEU A 107 6.93 -4.45 -10.89
C LEU A 107 6.94 -5.38 -9.69
N GLU A 108 6.29 -6.53 -9.81
CA GLU A 108 6.34 -7.58 -8.79
C GLU A 108 6.99 -8.84 -9.32
N TYR A 109 7.61 -9.57 -8.42
CA TYR A 109 8.07 -10.93 -8.63
C TYR A 109 7.55 -11.85 -7.54
N SER A 110 6.74 -12.82 -7.94
CA SER A 110 6.18 -13.84 -7.07
C SER A 110 6.97 -15.14 -7.22
N PHE A 111 7.60 -15.58 -6.15
CA PHE A 111 8.39 -16.82 -6.12
C PHE A 111 7.51 -18.08 -6.13
N ASP A 112 8.11 -19.24 -6.45
CA ASP A 112 7.45 -20.55 -6.33
C ASP A 112 7.15 -20.94 -4.87
N PHE A 113 7.85 -20.36 -3.92
CA PHE A 113 7.55 -20.42 -2.48
C PHE A 113 6.78 -19.16 -2.05
N PRO A 114 6.14 -19.14 -0.87
CA PRO A 114 5.22 -18.07 -0.49
C PRO A 114 5.89 -16.73 -0.18
N LEU A 115 6.66 -16.22 -1.11
CA LEU A 115 7.32 -14.92 -1.05
C LEU A 115 6.99 -14.10 -2.30
N GLN A 116 6.80 -12.80 -2.12
CA GLN A 116 6.63 -11.81 -3.18
C GLN A 116 7.50 -10.61 -2.87
N ILE A 117 8.18 -10.11 -3.89
CA ILE A 117 8.94 -8.85 -3.83
C ILE A 117 8.35 -7.92 -4.87
N SER A 118 8.13 -6.65 -4.53
CA SER A 118 7.75 -5.63 -5.51
C SER A 118 8.59 -4.38 -5.36
N LEU A 119 8.79 -3.71 -6.49
CA LEU A 119 9.39 -2.39 -6.59
C LEU A 119 8.38 -1.48 -7.28
N ASP A 120 7.99 -0.40 -6.61
CA ASP A 120 6.97 0.50 -7.12
C ASP A 120 7.28 1.97 -6.81
N VAL A 121 6.57 2.86 -7.50
CA VAL A 121 6.52 4.29 -7.21
C VAL A 121 5.07 4.70 -7.03
N ARG A 122 4.82 5.61 -6.07
CA ARG A 122 3.46 6.11 -5.78
C ARG A 122 3.46 7.63 -5.68
N PRO A 123 3.59 8.35 -6.79
CA PRO A 123 3.48 9.80 -6.79
C PRO A 123 2.08 10.25 -6.38
N THR A 124 2.02 11.21 -5.47
CA THR A 124 0.77 11.78 -4.97
C THR A 124 0.80 13.31 -4.97
N ILE A 125 -0.37 13.90 -5.14
CA ILE A 125 -0.63 15.32 -4.95
C ILE A 125 -1.73 15.47 -3.89
N GLY A 126 -1.66 16.50 -3.07
CA GLY A 126 -2.62 16.62 -2.00
C GLY A 126 -2.66 17.97 -1.31
N CYS A 127 -3.42 17.99 -0.23
CA CYS A 127 -3.59 19.15 0.63
C CYS A 127 -3.29 18.75 2.07
N ALA A 128 -2.41 19.50 2.71
CA ALA A 128 -2.13 19.40 4.13
C ALA A 128 -2.83 20.53 4.88
N PHE A 129 -3.35 20.21 6.04
CA PHE A 129 -4.01 21.14 6.96
C PHE A 129 -3.16 21.23 8.24
N ILE A 130 -2.42 22.30 8.36
CA ILE A 130 -1.53 22.55 9.51
C ILE A 130 -2.11 23.73 10.28
N SER A 131 -2.46 23.51 11.55
CA SER A 131 -3.12 24.53 12.39
C SER A 131 -4.35 25.17 11.73
N GLY A 132 -5.09 24.40 10.95
CA GLY A 132 -6.29 24.85 10.24
C GLY A 132 -6.05 25.59 8.92
N MET A 133 -4.81 25.80 8.52
CA MET A 133 -4.47 26.43 7.24
C MET A 133 -4.19 25.38 6.17
N PRO A 134 -4.89 25.42 5.02
CA PRO A 134 -4.62 24.52 3.91
C PRO A 134 -3.31 24.90 3.20
N SER A 135 -2.51 23.89 2.87
CA SER A 135 -1.32 24.03 2.05
C SER A 135 -1.32 22.94 0.99
N PHE A 136 -1.22 23.35 -0.27
CA PHE A 136 -1.08 22.41 -1.38
C PHE A 136 0.35 21.85 -1.43
N TYR A 137 0.48 20.57 -1.66
CA TYR A 137 1.76 19.92 -1.91
C TYR A 137 1.65 18.90 -3.04
N ALA A 138 2.76 18.76 -3.76
CA ALA A 138 2.97 17.67 -4.70
C ALA A 138 4.03 16.77 -4.10
N GLY A 139 3.60 15.69 -3.44
CA GLY A 139 4.48 14.75 -2.74
C GLY A 139 5.26 13.82 -3.68
N GLY A 140 5.13 14.02 -4.99
CA GLY A 140 5.71 13.14 -5.99
C GLY A 140 7.23 13.14 -6.06
N ALA A 141 7.88 14.27 -5.83
CA ALA A 141 9.32 14.39 -6.07
C ALA A 141 10.18 14.08 -4.83
N ILE A 142 9.67 14.31 -3.64
CA ILE A 142 10.49 14.22 -2.41
C ILE A 142 9.96 13.18 -1.42
N PHE A 143 8.63 13.01 -1.29
CA PHE A 143 8.03 12.18 -0.25
C PHE A 143 7.13 11.03 -0.73
N GLY A 144 6.87 10.87 -2.02
CA GLY A 144 6.03 9.78 -2.54
C GLY A 144 6.48 9.26 -3.90
N GLY A 145 7.39 9.95 -4.58
CA GLY A 145 7.91 9.55 -5.89
C GLY A 145 9.19 8.73 -5.85
N LEU A 146 9.73 8.46 -4.66
CA LEU A 146 10.88 7.55 -4.53
C LEU A 146 10.41 6.10 -4.65
N PRO A 147 11.23 5.24 -5.26
CA PRO A 147 10.95 3.82 -5.33
C PRO A 147 10.77 3.22 -3.94
N SER A 148 9.78 2.35 -3.81
CA SER A 148 9.50 1.57 -2.62
C SER A 148 9.79 0.11 -2.91
N LEU A 149 10.40 -0.57 -1.95
CA LEU A 149 10.62 -2.00 -1.98
C LEU A 149 9.64 -2.66 -1.02
N SER A 150 8.85 -3.61 -1.52
CA SER A 150 7.96 -4.40 -0.67
C SER A 150 8.43 -5.86 -0.61
N LEU A 151 8.29 -6.43 0.57
CA LEU A 151 8.53 -7.85 0.81
C LEU A 151 7.30 -8.42 1.52
N ARG A 152 6.60 -9.35 0.88
CA ARG A 152 5.33 -9.90 1.36
C ARG A 152 5.34 -11.42 1.39
N TYR A 153 4.70 -11.97 2.40
CA TYR A 153 4.37 -13.39 2.47
C TYR A 153 3.00 -13.62 1.83
N ARG A 154 2.92 -14.57 0.90
CA ARG A 154 1.68 -14.92 0.19
C ARG A 154 0.94 -16.04 0.90
N PHE A 155 -0.34 -15.81 1.17
CA PHE A 155 -1.23 -16.80 1.77
C PHE A 155 -2.09 -17.45 0.67
N GLY A 156 -2.28 -18.75 0.76
CA GLY A 156 -3.14 -19.51 -0.14
C GLY A 156 -2.54 -19.72 -1.55
N ARG A 157 -2.12 -20.90 -1.81
CA ARG A 157 -2.00 -21.47 -3.15
C ARG A 157 -3.26 -22.26 -3.47
#